data_9901fa3e9e477b79b64f3d1da6aed58b
#
_entry.id   9901fa3e9e477b79b64f3d1da6aed58b
#
_cell.length_a   1.000
_cell.length_b   1.000
_cell.length_c   1.000
_cell.angle_alpha   90.00
_cell.angle_beta   90.00
_cell.angle_gamma   90.00
#
_symmetry.space_group_name_H-M   'P 1'
#
loop_
_entity.id
_entity.type
_entity.pdbx_description
1 polymer ?
#
loop_
_entity_poly.entity_id
_entity_poly.type
_entity_poly.pdbx_seq_one_letter_code
_entity_poly.pdbx_strand_id
1 'polypeptide(L)'
;MTGFGYLAKEGFKNVWNNRIMSIASVCVLISCLVLTGAAALFSMNVDNVVESVGKSNETSVYIKDGYSQLEAVYVGKEIEKLDNVESATFLSKEDAIKQYKSTLGDDLFAEMQGRNKLPDSFIVVMKDLSKYDETIAQITKIDGVESFSSHRELAKKLTDISNLVNMICIAVVCALTIISIFI
;
A
#
# COMPACT_ATOMS: atom_id res chain seq x y z
N MET A 1 -27.61 26.56 46.70
CA MET A 1 -27.66 25.27 45.99
C MET A 1 -28.29 25.50 44.61
N THR A 2 -27.60 26.08 43.68
CA THR A 2 -28.27 26.63 42.49
C THR A 2 -27.36 26.69 41.24
N GLY A 3 -26.27 26.02 41.26
CA GLY A 3 -25.33 26.23 40.13
C GLY A 3 -25.63 25.34 38.92
N PHE A 4 -25.58 24.05 39.13
CA PHE A 4 -25.44 23.13 37.97
C PHE A 4 -26.75 22.91 37.21
N GLY A 5 -27.87 22.75 37.87
CA GLY A 5 -29.17 22.53 37.21
C GLY A 5 -29.68 23.74 36.42
N TYR A 6 -29.43 24.93 36.96
CA TYR A 6 -29.78 26.17 36.26
C TYR A 6 -28.88 26.39 35.03
N LEU A 7 -27.56 26.21 35.19
CA LEU A 7 -26.58 26.32 34.08
C LEU A 7 -26.87 25.33 32.98
N ALA A 8 -27.18 24.08 33.33
CA ALA A 8 -27.54 23.06 32.36
C ALA A 8 -28.81 23.43 31.57
N LYS A 9 -29.87 23.92 32.27
CA LYS A 9 -31.09 24.34 31.65
C LYS A 9 -30.92 25.56 30.73
N GLU A 10 -30.12 26.53 31.16
CA GLU A 10 -29.82 27.72 30.36
C GLU A 10 -28.94 27.36 29.15
N GLY A 11 -27.98 26.45 29.32
CA GLY A 11 -27.18 25.90 28.24
C GLY A 11 -28.05 25.19 27.17
N PHE A 12 -28.98 24.34 27.57
CA PHE A 12 -29.91 23.68 26.66
C PHE A 12 -30.81 24.68 25.91
N LYS A 13 -31.28 25.70 26.60
CA LYS A 13 -32.10 26.75 26.00
C LYS A 13 -31.30 27.56 24.95
N ASN A 14 -30.03 27.86 25.25
CA ASN A 14 -29.16 28.56 24.31
C ASN A 14 -28.84 27.71 23.06
N VAL A 15 -28.61 26.40 23.23
CA VAL A 15 -28.43 25.44 22.12
C VAL A 15 -29.69 25.42 21.26
N TRP A 16 -30.88 25.41 21.87
CA TRP A 16 -32.14 25.39 21.13
C TRP A 16 -32.43 26.71 20.41
N ASN A 17 -32.14 27.84 21.03
CA ASN A 17 -32.30 29.15 20.42
C ASN A 17 -31.34 29.36 19.25
N ASN A 18 -30.14 28.80 19.33
CA ASN A 18 -29.07 28.92 18.32
C ASN A 18 -28.84 27.60 17.56
N ARG A 19 -29.95 26.90 17.27
CA ARG A 19 -29.93 25.54 16.72
C ARG A 19 -29.10 25.37 15.45
N ILE A 20 -29.09 26.37 14.55
CA ILE A 20 -28.31 26.29 13.31
C ILE A 20 -26.80 26.24 13.58
N MET A 21 -26.30 27.13 14.46
CA MET A 21 -24.88 27.13 14.84
C MET A 21 -24.52 25.86 15.64
N SER A 22 -25.42 25.42 16.54
CA SER A 22 -25.21 24.20 17.32
C SER A 22 -25.14 22.96 16.43
N ILE A 23 -26.02 22.84 15.44
CA ILE A 23 -25.99 21.75 14.46
C ILE A 23 -24.68 21.82 13.64
N ALA A 24 -24.29 23.00 13.17
CA ALA A 24 -23.06 23.17 12.43
C ALA A 24 -21.83 22.70 13.23
N SER A 25 -21.73 23.10 14.51
CA SER A 25 -20.63 22.66 15.39
C SER A 25 -20.61 21.15 15.61
N VAL A 26 -21.79 20.54 15.83
CA VAL A 26 -21.92 19.07 15.97
C VAL A 26 -21.49 18.35 14.69
N CYS A 27 -21.91 18.85 13.52
CA CYS A 27 -21.52 18.30 12.23
C CYS A 27 -19.99 18.35 12.02
N VAL A 28 -19.36 19.47 12.40
CA VAL A 28 -17.89 19.59 12.34
C VAL A 28 -17.21 18.56 13.25
N LEU A 29 -17.67 18.41 14.50
CA LEU A 29 -17.12 17.42 15.43
C LEU A 29 -17.27 16.00 14.91
N ILE A 30 -18.45 15.63 14.38
CA ILE A 30 -18.70 14.31 13.79
C ILE A 30 -17.74 14.09 12.61
N SER A 31 -17.61 15.07 11.73
CA SER A 31 -16.71 14.98 10.57
C SER A 31 -15.25 14.79 11.00
N CYS A 32 -14.79 15.50 12.01
CA CYS A 32 -13.44 15.32 12.57
C CYS A 32 -13.23 13.91 13.12
N LEU A 33 -14.21 13.38 13.88
CA LEU A 33 -14.11 12.03 14.47
C LEU A 33 -14.13 10.96 13.39
N VAL A 34 -14.97 11.09 12.36
CA VAL A 34 -15.06 10.16 11.25
C VAL A 34 -13.73 10.15 10.45
N LEU A 35 -13.21 11.34 10.11
CA LEU A 35 -11.95 11.46 9.38
C LEU A 35 -10.77 10.86 10.16
N THR A 36 -10.66 11.20 11.44
CA THR A 36 -9.58 10.68 12.29
C THR A 36 -9.69 9.17 12.48
N GLY A 37 -10.91 8.67 12.71
CA GLY A 37 -11.17 7.23 12.85
C GLY A 37 -10.88 6.46 11.56
N ALA A 38 -11.31 6.99 10.42
CA ALA A 38 -11.02 6.37 9.12
C ALA A 38 -9.53 6.34 8.80
N ALA A 39 -8.81 7.45 9.08
CA ALA A 39 -7.36 7.51 8.89
C ALA A 39 -6.61 6.52 9.80
N ALA A 40 -7.01 6.40 11.07
CA ALA A 40 -6.42 5.45 12.01
C ALA A 40 -6.66 3.99 11.55
N LEU A 41 -7.89 3.65 11.17
CA LEU A 41 -8.21 2.32 10.65
C LEU A 41 -7.44 2.01 9.37
N PHE A 42 -7.32 2.98 8.46
CA PHE A 42 -6.54 2.82 7.23
C PHE A 42 -5.07 2.54 7.55
N SER A 43 -4.45 3.34 8.43
CA SER A 43 -3.05 3.16 8.85
C SER A 43 -2.83 1.78 9.45
N MET A 44 -3.67 1.34 10.38
CA MET A 44 -3.56 0.00 11.00
C MET A 44 -3.68 -1.13 9.97
N ASN A 45 -4.56 -1.01 8.97
CA ASN A 45 -4.66 -1.99 7.91
C ASN A 45 -3.42 -2.01 7.01
N VAL A 46 -2.87 -0.84 6.67
CA VAL A 46 -1.63 -0.74 5.91
C VAL A 46 -0.47 -1.37 6.69
N ASP A 47 -0.33 -1.07 7.99
CA ASP A 47 0.73 -1.62 8.83
C ASP A 47 0.68 -3.16 8.88
N ASN A 48 -0.51 -3.75 9.00
CA ASN A 48 -0.70 -5.20 8.98
C ASN A 48 -0.29 -5.81 7.62
N VAL A 49 -0.65 -5.16 6.52
CA VAL A 49 -0.24 -5.60 5.17
C VAL A 49 1.27 -5.47 5.01
N VAL A 50 1.85 -4.34 5.41
CA VAL A 50 3.30 -4.09 5.34
C VAL A 50 4.08 -5.11 6.16
N GLU A 51 3.62 -5.46 7.36
CA GLU A 51 4.27 -6.49 8.19
C GLU A 51 4.17 -7.87 7.53
N SER A 52 3.01 -8.24 6.98
CA SER A 52 2.81 -9.53 6.31
C SER A 52 3.68 -9.67 5.05
N VAL A 53 3.77 -8.59 4.28
CA VAL A 53 4.45 -8.54 2.99
C VAL A 53 5.96 -8.29 3.16
N GLY A 54 6.34 -7.51 4.17
CA GLY A 54 7.74 -7.16 4.43
C GLY A 54 8.60 -8.32 4.91
N LYS A 55 7.98 -9.44 5.32
CA LYS A 55 8.68 -10.69 5.69
C LYS A 55 9.01 -11.58 4.48
N SER A 56 8.50 -11.25 3.30
CA SER A 56 8.79 -12.00 2.07
C SER A 56 10.15 -11.59 1.51
N ASN A 57 11.08 -12.53 1.47
CA ASN A 57 12.40 -12.35 0.84
C ASN A 57 12.35 -12.44 -0.68
N GLU A 58 11.15 -12.55 -1.26
CA GLU A 58 10.94 -12.78 -2.67
C GLU A 58 10.89 -11.48 -3.46
N THR A 59 11.56 -11.46 -4.59
CA THR A 59 11.53 -10.36 -5.56
C THR A 59 11.30 -10.92 -6.95
N SER A 60 10.31 -10.40 -7.65
CA SER A 60 10.08 -10.76 -9.05
C SER A 60 10.95 -9.88 -9.94
N VAL A 61 11.81 -10.52 -10.72
CA VAL A 61 12.69 -9.88 -11.71
C VAL A 61 12.12 -10.20 -13.08
N TYR A 62 11.71 -9.19 -13.81
CA TYR A 62 11.10 -9.32 -15.14
C TYR A 62 12.17 -9.27 -16.22
N ILE A 63 12.01 -10.14 -17.24
CA ILE A 63 12.93 -10.26 -18.37
C ILE A 63 12.34 -9.46 -19.54
N LYS A 64 13.24 -8.89 -20.35
CA LYS A 64 12.89 -8.18 -21.59
C LYS A 64 12.09 -9.07 -22.53
N ASP A 65 11.05 -8.52 -23.12
CA ASP A 65 10.26 -9.21 -24.14
C ASP A 65 11.13 -9.63 -25.32
N GLY A 66 10.86 -10.86 -25.84
CA GLY A 66 11.55 -11.40 -27.01
C GLY A 66 12.78 -12.25 -26.70
N TYR A 67 13.15 -12.41 -25.44
CA TYR A 67 14.20 -13.34 -25.03
C TYR A 67 13.75 -14.79 -25.25
N SER A 68 14.62 -15.59 -25.85
CA SER A 68 14.42 -17.04 -25.98
C SER A 68 14.60 -17.74 -24.61
N GLN A 69 14.09 -18.96 -24.50
CA GLN A 69 14.28 -19.76 -23.28
C GLN A 69 15.77 -19.95 -22.89
N LEU A 70 16.66 -20.04 -23.89
CA LEU A 70 18.11 -20.16 -23.64
C LEU A 70 18.69 -18.88 -23.05
N GLU A 71 18.27 -17.72 -23.55
CA GLU A 71 18.70 -16.42 -23.03
C GLU A 71 18.14 -16.19 -21.62
N ALA A 72 16.88 -16.57 -21.38
CA ALA A 72 16.30 -16.53 -20.04
C ALA A 72 17.10 -17.39 -19.04
N VAL A 73 17.45 -18.63 -19.42
CA VAL A 73 18.30 -19.50 -18.56
C VAL A 73 19.65 -18.87 -18.27
N TYR A 74 20.23 -18.15 -19.23
CA TYR A 74 21.49 -17.43 -19.02
C TYR A 74 21.33 -16.30 -17.98
N VAL A 75 20.27 -15.49 -18.11
CA VAL A 75 19.95 -14.43 -17.13
C VAL A 75 19.76 -15.02 -15.73
N GLY A 76 19.03 -16.12 -15.61
CA GLY A 76 18.84 -16.82 -14.34
C GLY A 76 20.15 -17.25 -13.69
N LYS A 77 21.08 -17.81 -14.48
CA LYS A 77 22.40 -18.22 -13.99
C LYS A 77 23.25 -17.03 -13.55
N GLU A 78 23.16 -15.88 -14.23
CA GLU A 78 23.85 -14.67 -13.79
C GLU A 78 23.29 -14.11 -12.48
N ILE A 79 21.96 -14.19 -12.28
CA ILE A 79 21.33 -13.82 -11.02
C ILE A 79 21.76 -14.76 -9.89
N GLU A 80 21.80 -16.07 -10.12
CA GLU A 80 22.20 -17.07 -9.12
C GLU A 80 23.69 -16.96 -8.68
N LYS A 81 24.55 -16.36 -9.52
CA LYS A 81 25.96 -16.12 -9.16
C LYS A 81 26.17 -15.03 -8.12
N LEU A 82 25.14 -14.22 -7.85
CA LEU A 82 25.27 -13.14 -6.88
C LEU A 82 25.28 -13.70 -5.45
N ASP A 83 26.23 -13.27 -4.64
CA ASP A 83 26.50 -13.83 -3.30
C ASP A 83 25.28 -13.81 -2.37
N ASN A 84 24.41 -12.80 -2.48
CA ASN A 84 23.23 -12.62 -1.65
C ASN A 84 21.99 -13.28 -2.20
N VAL A 85 22.04 -13.95 -3.34
CA VAL A 85 20.92 -14.71 -3.90
C VAL A 85 20.96 -16.13 -3.34
N GLU A 86 19.83 -16.58 -2.79
CA GLU A 86 19.63 -17.94 -2.31
C GLU A 86 19.14 -18.84 -3.45
N SER A 87 18.16 -18.35 -4.21
CA SER A 87 17.60 -19.05 -5.36
C SER A 87 16.99 -18.07 -6.37
N ALA A 88 16.99 -18.48 -7.65
CA ALA A 88 16.28 -17.77 -8.71
C ALA A 88 15.42 -18.78 -9.51
N THR A 89 14.13 -18.77 -9.29
CA THR A 89 13.18 -19.71 -9.92
C THR A 89 12.51 -19.05 -11.11
N PHE A 90 12.63 -19.66 -12.29
CA PHE A 90 11.96 -19.16 -13.50
C PHE A 90 10.45 -19.35 -13.39
N LEU A 91 9.71 -18.29 -13.66
CA LEU A 91 8.26 -18.27 -13.74
C LEU A 91 7.86 -17.79 -15.14
N SER A 92 7.35 -18.72 -15.96
CA SER A 92 6.88 -18.37 -17.30
C SER A 92 5.60 -17.52 -17.21
N LYS A 93 5.38 -16.68 -18.22
CA LYS A 93 4.14 -15.90 -18.34
C LYS A 93 2.87 -16.78 -18.30
N GLU A 94 2.94 -18.02 -18.81
CA GLU A 94 1.85 -18.98 -18.78
C GLU A 94 1.56 -19.49 -17.37
N ASP A 95 2.60 -19.75 -16.59
CA ASP A 95 2.46 -20.25 -15.22
C ASP A 95 2.11 -19.12 -14.25
N ALA A 96 2.63 -17.92 -14.48
CA ALA A 96 2.20 -16.71 -13.77
C ALA A 96 0.69 -16.50 -13.92
N ILE A 97 0.15 -16.62 -15.14
CA ILE A 97 -1.29 -16.52 -15.40
C ILE A 97 -2.08 -17.57 -14.63
N LYS A 98 -1.64 -18.83 -14.62
CA LYS A 98 -2.33 -19.89 -13.89
C LYS A 98 -2.38 -19.61 -12.39
N GLN A 99 -1.29 -19.08 -11.85
CA GLN A 99 -1.20 -18.69 -10.44
C GLN A 99 -2.15 -17.53 -10.12
N TYR A 100 -2.20 -16.50 -10.97
CA TYR A 100 -3.15 -15.39 -10.80
C TYR A 100 -4.60 -15.83 -10.98
N LYS A 101 -4.88 -16.76 -11.89
CA LYS A 101 -6.22 -17.32 -12.08
C LYS A 101 -6.76 -17.97 -10.82
N SER A 102 -5.93 -18.70 -10.10
CA SER A 102 -6.33 -19.34 -8.84
C SER A 102 -6.65 -18.35 -7.72
N THR A 103 -6.11 -17.12 -7.81
CA THR A 103 -6.24 -16.09 -6.77
C THR A 103 -7.34 -15.08 -7.09
N LEU A 104 -7.54 -14.72 -8.36
CA LEU A 104 -8.43 -13.64 -8.78
C LEU A 104 -9.81 -14.11 -9.28
N GLY A 105 -9.99 -15.41 -9.52
CA GLY A 105 -11.23 -15.99 -10.04
C GLY A 105 -11.37 -15.92 -11.57
N ASP A 106 -12.27 -16.74 -12.10
CA ASP A 106 -12.43 -16.96 -13.54
C ASP A 106 -12.97 -15.74 -14.32
N ASP A 107 -13.75 -14.88 -13.68
CA ASP A 107 -14.42 -13.75 -14.34
C ASP A 107 -13.45 -12.64 -14.75
N LEU A 108 -12.53 -12.27 -13.85
CA LEU A 108 -11.47 -11.29 -14.16
C LEU A 108 -10.46 -11.82 -15.18
N PHE A 109 -10.26 -13.14 -15.18
CA PHE A 109 -9.37 -13.80 -16.12
C PHE A 109 -9.93 -13.85 -17.54
N ALA A 110 -11.25 -13.99 -17.70
CA ALA A 110 -11.91 -14.01 -19.01
C ALA A 110 -11.74 -12.67 -19.77
N GLU A 111 -11.73 -11.54 -19.06
CA GLU A 111 -11.46 -10.22 -19.64
C GLU A 111 -9.99 -10.04 -20.06
N MET A 112 -9.07 -10.77 -19.44
CA MET A 112 -7.63 -10.73 -19.76
C MET A 112 -7.25 -11.70 -20.91
N GLN A 113 -8.13 -12.64 -21.30
CA GLN A 113 -7.87 -13.57 -22.40
C GLN A 113 -7.68 -12.84 -23.72
N GLY A 114 -6.47 -12.90 -24.27
CA GLY A 114 -6.05 -12.28 -25.52
C GLY A 114 -5.13 -11.08 -25.38
N ARG A 115 -4.87 -10.58 -24.19
CA ARG A 115 -3.92 -9.49 -23.90
C ARG A 115 -2.94 -9.87 -22.81
N ASN A 116 -2.38 -11.09 -22.87
CA ASN A 116 -1.31 -11.44 -21.92
C ASN A 116 -0.09 -10.57 -22.19
N LYS A 117 0.07 -9.52 -21.41
CA LYS A 117 1.24 -8.63 -21.38
C LYS A 117 2.17 -8.93 -20.20
N LEU A 118 1.98 -10.06 -19.50
CA LEU A 118 2.89 -10.44 -18.44
C LEU A 118 4.20 -10.91 -19.07
N PRO A 119 5.34 -10.31 -18.69
CA PRO A 119 6.64 -10.80 -19.14
C PRO A 119 7.01 -12.08 -18.38
N ASP A 120 7.96 -12.84 -18.93
CA ASP A 120 8.63 -13.88 -18.19
C ASP A 120 9.41 -13.28 -17.02
N SER A 121 9.51 -14.00 -15.93
CA SER A 121 10.13 -13.49 -14.71
C SER A 121 10.91 -14.55 -13.96
N PHE A 122 11.80 -14.09 -13.06
CA PHE A 122 12.41 -14.90 -12.03
C PHE A 122 11.89 -14.49 -10.66
N ILE A 123 11.51 -15.46 -9.85
CA ILE A 123 11.30 -15.26 -8.41
C ILE A 123 12.66 -15.46 -7.74
N VAL A 124 13.23 -14.36 -7.27
CA VAL A 124 14.53 -14.33 -6.62
C VAL A 124 14.34 -14.26 -5.12
N VAL A 125 14.93 -15.21 -4.39
CA VAL A 125 14.95 -15.22 -2.92
C VAL A 125 16.32 -14.75 -2.46
N MET A 126 16.37 -13.81 -1.52
CA MET A 126 17.59 -13.27 -0.97
C MET A 126 17.94 -13.86 0.40
N LYS A 127 19.23 -14.08 0.66
CA LYS A 127 19.76 -14.60 1.93
C LYS A 127 19.66 -13.57 3.05
N ASP A 128 20.02 -12.32 2.75
CA ASP A 128 20.11 -11.21 3.71
C ASP A 128 19.42 -9.97 3.16
N LEU A 129 18.33 -9.57 3.81
CA LEU A 129 17.56 -8.39 3.44
C LEU A 129 18.26 -7.06 3.76
N SER A 130 19.30 -7.06 4.58
CA SER A 130 20.08 -5.84 4.83
C SER A 130 20.86 -5.38 3.60
N LYS A 131 21.19 -6.33 2.71
CA LYS A 131 21.89 -6.12 1.44
C LYS A 131 20.95 -6.01 0.23
N TYR A 132 19.65 -5.84 0.48
CA TYR A 132 18.63 -5.84 -0.57
C TYR A 132 18.93 -4.84 -1.68
N ASP A 133 19.13 -3.56 -1.31
CA ASP A 133 19.30 -2.47 -2.28
C ASP A 133 20.57 -2.66 -3.13
N GLU A 134 21.65 -3.18 -2.52
CA GLU A 134 22.89 -3.51 -3.22
C GLU A 134 22.68 -4.66 -4.21
N THR A 135 21.99 -5.72 -3.78
CA THR A 135 21.70 -6.89 -4.62
C THR A 135 20.82 -6.50 -5.81
N ILE A 136 19.77 -5.70 -5.59
CA ILE A 136 18.91 -5.20 -6.68
C ILE A 136 19.69 -4.34 -7.66
N ALA A 137 20.60 -3.49 -7.17
CA ALA A 137 21.46 -2.68 -8.04
C ALA A 137 22.43 -3.53 -8.89
N GLN A 138 22.79 -4.72 -8.43
CA GLN A 138 23.57 -5.70 -9.22
C GLN A 138 22.67 -6.43 -10.23
N ILE A 139 21.49 -6.90 -9.83
CA ILE A 139 20.54 -7.59 -10.69
C ILE A 139 20.09 -6.69 -11.87
N THR A 140 19.81 -5.42 -11.61
CA THR A 140 19.37 -4.48 -12.66
C THR A 140 20.45 -4.15 -13.70
N LYS A 141 21.71 -4.46 -13.43
CA LYS A 141 22.83 -4.31 -14.40
C LYS A 141 23.00 -5.52 -15.31
N ILE A 142 22.33 -6.64 -15.01
CA ILE A 142 22.41 -7.85 -15.83
C ILE A 142 21.64 -7.58 -17.14
N ASP A 143 22.29 -7.82 -18.28
CA ASP A 143 21.62 -7.67 -19.56
C ASP A 143 20.50 -8.71 -19.69
N GLY A 144 19.31 -8.26 -20.13
CA GLY A 144 18.11 -9.08 -20.19
C GLY A 144 17.13 -8.80 -19.06
N VAL A 145 17.52 -8.13 -17.98
CA VAL A 145 16.59 -7.66 -16.95
C VAL A 145 15.95 -6.36 -17.43
N GLU A 146 14.61 -6.31 -17.42
CA GLU A 146 13.84 -5.13 -17.79
C GLU A 146 13.47 -4.30 -16.54
N SER A 147 12.92 -4.97 -15.54
CA SER A 147 12.46 -4.33 -14.31
C SER A 147 12.38 -5.35 -13.16
N PHE A 148 12.09 -4.87 -11.99
CA PHE A 148 11.82 -5.73 -10.84
C PHE A 148 10.61 -5.23 -10.06
N SER A 149 9.97 -6.13 -9.33
CA SER A 149 8.91 -5.82 -8.38
C SER A 149 9.14 -6.63 -7.11
N SER A 150 9.11 -5.96 -5.98
CA SER A 150 9.24 -6.63 -4.70
C SER A 150 8.09 -6.28 -3.78
N HIS A 151 7.77 -7.21 -2.92
CA HIS A 151 6.83 -6.98 -1.84
C HIS A 151 7.31 -5.83 -0.92
N ARG A 152 8.61 -5.71 -0.73
CA ARG A 152 9.22 -4.63 0.06
C ARG A 152 9.03 -3.25 -0.57
N GLU A 153 9.15 -3.14 -1.90
CA GLU A 153 8.87 -1.90 -2.62
C GLU A 153 7.40 -1.52 -2.54
N LEU A 154 6.50 -2.50 -2.68
CA LEU A 154 5.07 -2.32 -2.47
C LEU A 154 4.76 -1.87 -1.04
N ALA A 155 5.37 -2.51 -0.03
CA ALA A 155 5.24 -2.13 1.36
C ALA A 155 5.66 -0.68 1.60
N LYS A 156 6.79 -0.25 1.03
CA LYS A 156 7.26 1.14 1.13
C LYS A 156 6.28 2.12 0.47
N LYS A 157 5.81 1.83 -0.73
CA LYS A 157 4.80 2.67 -1.42
C LYS A 157 3.50 2.77 -0.62
N LEU A 158 3.04 1.67 -0.01
CA LEU A 158 1.84 1.68 0.84
C LEU A 158 2.04 2.55 2.09
N THR A 159 3.21 2.47 2.73
CA THR A 159 3.57 3.31 3.87
C THR A 159 3.62 4.78 3.49
N ASP A 160 4.22 5.12 2.34
CA ASP A 160 4.28 6.50 1.85
C ASP A 160 2.88 7.07 1.59
N ILE A 161 1.98 6.27 0.99
CA ILE A 161 0.57 6.64 0.78
C ILE A 161 -0.14 6.83 2.13
N SER A 162 0.06 5.93 3.08
CA SER A 162 -0.53 6.03 4.42
C SER A 162 -0.10 7.31 5.13
N ASN A 163 1.19 7.64 5.08
CA ASN A 163 1.72 8.87 5.65
C ASN A 163 1.13 10.12 4.99
N LEU A 164 0.98 10.11 3.66
CA LEU A 164 0.35 11.21 2.93
C LEU A 164 -1.13 11.39 3.34
N VAL A 165 -1.89 10.30 3.42
CA VAL A 165 -3.29 10.33 3.88
C VAL A 165 -3.39 10.88 5.30
N ASN A 166 -2.56 10.40 6.22
CA ASN A 166 -2.53 10.88 7.60
C ASN A 166 -2.20 12.38 7.68
N MET A 167 -1.22 12.85 6.91
CA MET A 167 -0.85 14.27 6.86
C MET A 167 -2.02 15.13 6.36
N ILE A 168 -2.72 14.71 5.30
CA ILE A 168 -3.90 15.41 4.77
C ILE A 168 -5.01 15.42 5.81
N CYS A 169 -5.31 14.29 6.46
CA CYS A 169 -6.34 14.21 7.51
C CYS A 169 -6.05 15.15 8.68
N ILE A 170 -4.81 15.20 9.15
CA ILE A 170 -4.38 16.11 10.23
C ILE A 170 -4.58 17.57 9.80
N ALA A 171 -4.18 17.94 8.57
CA ALA A 171 -4.34 19.30 8.06
C ALA A 171 -5.83 19.71 8.01
N VAL A 172 -6.71 18.81 7.52
CA VAL A 172 -8.16 19.04 7.46
C VAL A 172 -8.75 19.19 8.86
N VAL A 173 -8.40 18.30 9.80
CA VAL A 173 -8.86 18.38 11.19
C VAL A 173 -8.43 19.67 11.85
N CYS A 174 -7.18 20.11 11.66
CA CYS A 174 -6.69 21.39 12.15
C CYS A 174 -7.49 22.57 11.58
N ALA A 175 -7.74 22.57 10.26
CA ALA A 175 -8.52 23.63 9.62
C ALA A 175 -9.96 23.67 10.16
N LEU A 176 -10.62 22.51 10.29
CA LEU A 176 -11.97 22.42 10.84
C LEU A 176 -12.03 22.84 12.30
N THR A 177 -11.01 22.53 13.09
CA THR A 177 -10.91 22.96 14.49
C THR A 177 -10.78 24.48 14.59
N ILE A 178 -9.96 25.10 13.76
CA ILE A 178 -9.83 26.56 13.71
C ILE A 178 -11.16 27.21 13.34
N ILE A 179 -11.85 26.71 12.31
CA ILE A 179 -13.17 27.21 11.90
C ILE A 179 -14.17 27.07 13.05
N SER A 180 -14.17 25.93 13.77
CA SER A 180 -15.05 25.70 14.91
C SER A 180 -14.83 26.66 16.08
N ILE A 181 -13.64 27.22 16.24
CA ILE A 181 -13.35 28.22 17.29
C ILE A 181 -13.96 29.59 16.91
N PHE A 182 -14.10 29.88 15.61
CA PHE A 182 -14.66 31.15 15.14
C PHE A 182 -16.19 31.15 14.96
N ILE A 183 -16.83 29.99 15.03
CA ILE A 183 -18.28 29.83 14.99
C ILE A 183 -18.86 29.87 16.42
#